data_df314c7f1babb68de33559f9ffd14cd1
#
_entry.id   df314c7f1babb68de33559f9ffd14cd1
#
_cell.length_a   1.000
_cell.length_b   1.000
_cell.length_c   1.000
_cell.angle_alpha   90.00
_cell.angle_beta   90.00
_cell.angle_gamma   90.00
#
_symmetry.space_group_name_H-M   'P 1'
#
loop_
_entity.id
_entity.type
_entity.pdbx_description
1 polymer ?
#
loop_
_entity_poly.entity_id
_entity_poly.type
_entity_poly.pdbx_seq_one_letter_code
_entity_poly.pdbx_strand_id
1 'polypeptide(L)'
;IDGLNVGSYLRDTLLVDKVQSQDEGILEIYRRLRPGDPPTLDTARNLFNNLFFNPERYDLSQVGRLKLNYKFYKDVEEDERPSLDHTVLTNTDILDTVKNLIELKNGRGSVDDIDHLGNRRVRAVGELMENQYRIGLVRMERAIKERMNMSQEIETLMPHDLINAKPVSAVVKEYFGSSQLSQFMDQTNPLSEVTHKRRLSALGPGGLTRERAGFEVRDVHT
;
A
#
# COMPACT_ATOMS: atom_id res chain seq x y z
N ILE A 1 -11.30 24.64 8.02
CA ILE A 1 -11.16 23.48 8.92
C ILE A 1 -11.26 23.96 10.37
N ASP A 2 -10.45 24.95 10.78
CA ASP A 2 -10.58 25.57 12.10
C ASP A 2 -11.76 26.54 12.14
N GLY A 3 -12.46 26.64 13.26
CA GLY A 3 -13.61 27.50 13.44
C GLY A 3 -14.06 27.63 14.90
N LEU A 4 -14.98 28.56 15.16
CA LEU A 4 -15.48 28.87 16.50
C LEU A 4 -16.02 27.64 17.26
N ASN A 5 -16.56 26.65 16.55
CA ASN A 5 -17.13 25.43 17.13
C ASN A 5 -16.21 24.20 16.99
N VAL A 6 -15.05 24.32 16.37
CA VAL A 6 -14.15 23.21 16.04
C VAL A 6 -12.85 23.28 16.82
N GLY A 7 -12.36 24.50 17.08
CA GLY A 7 -11.07 24.76 17.72
C GLY A 7 -10.03 25.30 16.75
N SER A 8 -8.82 25.55 17.23
CA SER A 8 -7.69 26.14 16.50
C SER A 8 -6.57 25.12 16.23
N TYR A 9 -6.89 23.87 16.05
CA TYR A 9 -5.91 22.77 15.98
C TYR A 9 -4.89 22.93 14.86
N LEU A 10 -5.33 23.25 13.65
CA LEU A 10 -4.41 23.45 12.51
C LEU A 10 -3.57 24.71 12.68
N ARG A 11 -4.20 25.80 13.07
CA ARG A 11 -3.50 27.06 13.32
C ARG A 11 -2.41 26.90 14.37
N ASP A 12 -2.73 26.24 15.49
CA ASP A 12 -1.78 26.04 16.57
C ASP A 12 -0.65 25.08 16.14
N THR A 13 -0.95 24.06 15.33
CA THR A 13 0.05 23.17 14.74
C THR A 13 0.99 23.95 13.81
N LEU A 14 0.44 24.77 12.92
CA LEU A 14 1.23 25.58 11.98
C LEU A 14 2.09 26.65 12.70
N LEU A 15 1.65 27.17 13.86
CA LEU A 15 2.43 28.11 14.65
C LEU A 15 3.65 27.45 15.31
N VAL A 16 3.56 26.16 15.64
CA VAL A 16 4.65 25.38 16.25
C VAL A 16 5.57 24.81 15.17
N ASP A 17 5.08 24.64 13.94
CA ASP A 17 5.85 24.08 12.85
C ASP A 17 6.98 25.04 12.43
N LYS A 18 8.18 24.46 12.31
CA LYS A 18 9.38 25.21 11.89
C LYS A 18 9.43 25.43 10.38
N VAL A 19 8.63 24.66 9.62
CA VAL A 19 8.59 24.72 8.17
C VAL A 19 7.69 25.88 7.73
N GLN A 20 8.23 26.75 6.86
CA GLN A 20 7.50 27.92 6.38
C GLN A 20 7.22 27.89 4.87
N SER A 21 7.85 26.99 4.14
CA SER A 21 7.67 26.84 2.69
C SER A 21 7.33 25.42 2.28
N GLN A 22 6.70 25.28 1.11
CA GLN A 22 6.36 23.97 0.55
C GLN A 22 7.62 23.11 0.32
N ASP A 23 8.69 23.72 -0.18
CA ASP A 23 9.95 23.01 -0.47
C ASP A 23 10.64 22.52 0.81
N GLU A 24 10.63 23.33 1.86
CA GLU A 24 11.11 22.89 3.18
C GLU A 24 10.27 21.75 3.73
N GLY A 25 8.95 21.80 3.56
CA GLY A 25 8.03 20.73 3.97
C GLY A 25 8.36 19.41 3.29
N ILE A 26 8.56 19.43 2.00
CA ILE A 26 8.91 18.23 1.21
C ILE A 26 10.27 17.67 1.65
N LEU A 27 11.25 18.53 1.90
CA LEU A 27 12.57 18.12 2.41
C LEU A 27 12.49 17.50 3.80
N GLU A 28 11.66 18.08 4.69
CA GLU A 28 11.49 17.52 6.04
C GLU A 28 10.77 16.17 6.01
N ILE A 29 9.75 16.00 5.16
CA ILE A 29 9.10 14.72 4.91
C ILE A 29 10.12 13.69 4.42
N TYR A 30 10.99 14.07 3.47
CA TYR A 30 12.04 13.19 2.96
C TYR A 30 12.99 12.74 4.06
N ARG A 31 13.47 13.66 4.92
CA ARG A 31 14.35 13.34 6.05
C ARG A 31 13.73 12.36 7.04
N ARG A 32 12.42 12.46 7.27
CA ARG A 32 11.68 11.55 8.15
C ARG A 32 11.52 10.15 7.55
N LEU A 33 11.28 10.06 6.25
CA LEU A 33 11.12 8.79 5.55
C LEU A 33 12.43 8.08 5.25
N ARG A 34 13.52 8.85 5.02
CA ARG A 34 14.86 8.32 4.72
C ARG A 34 15.91 9.00 5.58
N PRO A 35 16.00 8.63 6.85
CA PRO A 35 17.03 9.17 7.72
C PRO A 35 18.41 8.72 7.23
N GLY A 36 19.34 9.67 7.08
CA GLY A 36 20.72 9.42 6.66
C GLY A 36 21.05 9.72 5.20
N ASP A 37 20.03 9.84 4.32
CA ASP A 37 20.28 10.27 2.94
C ASP A 37 20.30 11.80 2.84
N PRO A 38 21.26 12.39 2.11
CA PRO A 38 21.27 13.84 1.87
C PRO A 38 20.10 14.21 0.96
N PRO A 39 19.15 15.06 1.42
CA PRO A 39 18.00 15.41 0.64
C PRO A 39 18.35 16.40 -0.47
N THR A 40 18.04 16.05 -1.73
CA THR A 40 17.95 17.04 -2.81
C THR A 40 16.48 17.32 -3.07
N LEU A 41 16.16 18.54 -3.50
CA LEU A 41 14.76 18.95 -3.70
C LEU A 41 14.05 18.08 -4.74
N ASP A 42 14.75 17.73 -5.82
CA ASP A 42 14.18 16.91 -6.90
C ASP A 42 13.90 15.48 -6.45
N THR A 43 14.81 14.87 -5.70
CA THR A 43 14.60 13.50 -5.16
C THR A 43 13.48 13.49 -4.12
N ALA A 44 13.39 14.55 -3.31
CA ALA A 44 12.35 14.68 -2.31
C ALA A 44 10.96 14.88 -2.96
N ARG A 45 10.84 15.71 -4.00
CA ARG A 45 9.60 15.89 -4.77
C ARG A 45 9.18 14.61 -5.47
N ASN A 46 10.11 13.91 -6.11
CA ASN A 46 9.84 12.64 -6.76
C ASN A 46 9.37 11.57 -5.76
N LEU A 47 10.00 11.49 -4.59
CA LEU A 47 9.56 10.57 -3.53
C LEU A 47 8.14 10.89 -3.07
N PHE A 48 7.85 12.16 -2.79
CA PHE A 48 6.53 12.61 -2.32
C PHE A 48 5.44 12.34 -3.36
N ASN A 49 5.68 12.69 -4.63
CA ASN A 49 4.74 12.42 -5.71
C ASN A 49 4.49 10.92 -5.90
N ASN A 50 5.52 10.10 -5.82
CA ASN A 50 5.41 8.66 -5.95
C ASN A 50 4.67 7.99 -4.78
N LEU A 51 4.64 8.61 -3.60
CA LEU A 51 3.96 8.05 -2.43
C LEU A 51 2.43 8.07 -2.56
N PHE A 52 1.86 9.13 -3.14
CA PHE A 52 0.41 9.37 -3.06
C PHE A 52 -0.26 9.68 -4.40
N PHE A 53 0.48 10.24 -5.36
CA PHE A 53 -0.09 10.83 -6.57
C PHE A 53 0.26 10.09 -7.87
N ASN A 54 1.21 9.15 -7.81
CA ASN A 54 1.62 8.39 -8.99
C ASN A 54 0.80 7.10 -9.11
N PRO A 55 -0.02 6.93 -10.17
CA PRO A 55 -0.85 5.75 -10.37
C PRO A 55 -0.06 4.45 -10.57
N GLU A 56 1.21 4.53 -10.96
CA GLU A 56 2.07 3.34 -11.09
C GLU A 56 2.52 2.79 -9.73
N ARG A 57 2.48 3.60 -8.67
CA ARG A 57 3.01 3.24 -7.35
C ARG A 57 1.97 3.24 -6.24
N TYR A 58 0.90 3.98 -6.43
CA TYR A 58 -0.19 4.09 -5.47
C TYR A 58 -1.51 3.79 -6.17
N ASP A 59 -2.24 2.83 -5.64
CA ASP A 59 -3.57 2.46 -6.12
C ASP A 59 -4.51 2.27 -4.94
N LEU A 60 -5.47 3.18 -4.82
CA LEU A 60 -6.53 3.12 -3.82
C LEU A 60 -7.57 2.05 -4.17
N SER A 61 -7.62 1.63 -5.43
CA SER A 61 -8.67 0.85 -6.07
C SER A 61 -10.05 1.56 -6.09
N GLN A 62 -10.95 1.07 -6.93
CA GLN A 62 -12.33 1.60 -7.00
C GLN A 62 -13.07 1.45 -5.67
N VAL A 63 -12.84 0.33 -4.96
CA VAL A 63 -13.45 0.07 -3.64
C VAL A 63 -12.95 1.06 -2.58
N GLY A 64 -11.66 1.35 -2.57
CA GLY A 64 -11.09 2.36 -1.67
C GLY A 64 -11.63 3.76 -1.97
N ARG A 65 -11.72 4.15 -3.25
CA ARG A 65 -12.33 5.43 -3.66
C ARG A 65 -13.79 5.50 -3.26
N LEU A 66 -14.56 4.45 -3.48
CA LEU A 66 -15.96 4.38 -3.07
C LEU A 66 -16.10 4.60 -1.55
N LYS A 67 -15.26 3.97 -0.73
CA LYS A 67 -15.28 4.12 0.73
C LYS A 67 -14.91 5.53 1.17
N LEU A 68 -13.90 6.15 0.54
CA LEU A 68 -13.57 7.56 0.80
C LEU A 68 -14.73 8.48 0.44
N ASN A 69 -15.36 8.26 -0.70
CA ASN A 69 -16.51 9.03 -1.12
C ASN A 69 -17.67 8.89 -0.13
N TYR A 70 -17.97 7.69 0.34
CA TYR A 70 -18.97 7.47 1.37
C TYR A 70 -18.67 8.16 2.70
N LYS A 71 -17.39 8.27 3.05
CA LYS A 71 -16.99 8.87 4.31
C LYS A 71 -16.99 10.39 4.27
N PHE A 72 -16.45 10.99 3.21
CA PHE A 72 -16.21 12.43 3.12
C PHE A 72 -17.27 13.20 2.33
N TYR A 73 -17.92 12.55 1.36
CA TYR A 73 -18.85 13.19 0.44
C TYR A 73 -20.29 12.67 0.60
N LYS A 74 -20.72 12.37 1.85
CA LYS A 74 -22.07 11.86 2.12
C LYS A 74 -23.17 12.83 1.67
N ASP A 75 -22.93 14.11 1.92
CA ASP A 75 -23.89 15.21 1.69
C ASP A 75 -23.73 15.86 0.30
N VAL A 76 -22.84 15.33 -0.54
CA VAL A 76 -22.57 15.81 -1.89
C VAL A 76 -23.30 14.93 -2.89
N GLU A 77 -23.90 15.53 -3.93
CA GLU A 77 -24.56 14.78 -5.01
C GLU A 77 -23.58 13.83 -5.71
N GLU A 78 -24.11 12.74 -6.25
CA GLU A 78 -23.29 11.66 -6.79
C GLU A 78 -22.43 12.10 -7.98
N ASP A 79 -22.96 13.02 -8.78
CA ASP A 79 -22.28 13.59 -9.95
C ASP A 79 -21.11 14.54 -9.58
N GLU A 80 -21.13 15.11 -8.39
CA GLU A 80 -20.07 16.01 -7.90
C GLU A 80 -18.97 15.28 -7.12
N ARG A 81 -19.16 13.98 -6.84
CA ARG A 81 -18.15 13.17 -6.15
C ARG A 81 -17.00 12.81 -7.07
N PRO A 82 -15.77 12.64 -6.54
CA PRO A 82 -14.66 12.12 -7.34
C PRO A 82 -15.02 10.80 -8.02
N SER A 83 -14.70 10.68 -9.32
CA SER A 83 -14.96 9.46 -10.08
C SER A 83 -14.27 8.25 -9.45
N LEU A 84 -14.90 7.08 -9.53
CA LEU A 84 -14.35 5.81 -9.05
C LEU A 84 -13.10 5.38 -9.82
N ASP A 85 -12.90 5.89 -11.03
CA ASP A 85 -11.71 5.62 -11.83
C ASP A 85 -10.49 6.42 -11.36
N HIS A 86 -10.71 7.41 -10.49
CA HIS A 86 -9.61 8.18 -9.88
C HIS A 86 -9.02 7.45 -8.67
N THR A 87 -8.05 6.59 -8.92
CA THR A 87 -7.48 5.67 -7.93
C THR A 87 -6.30 6.22 -7.12
N VAL A 88 -5.88 7.46 -7.40
CA VAL A 88 -4.83 8.17 -6.62
C VAL A 88 -5.46 9.19 -5.68
N LEU A 89 -4.71 9.59 -4.65
CA LEU A 89 -5.15 10.64 -3.73
C LEU A 89 -5.10 12.01 -4.39
N THR A 90 -5.99 12.90 -3.92
CA THR A 90 -5.98 14.32 -4.24
C THR A 90 -5.61 15.14 -3.01
N ASN A 91 -5.22 16.40 -3.21
CA ASN A 91 -4.97 17.31 -2.10
C ASN A 91 -6.22 17.52 -1.23
N THR A 92 -7.40 17.50 -1.85
CA THR A 92 -8.69 17.58 -1.14
C THR A 92 -8.93 16.38 -0.24
N ASP A 93 -8.62 15.16 -0.69
CA ASP A 93 -8.74 13.95 0.13
C ASP A 93 -7.89 14.04 1.41
N ILE A 94 -6.67 14.60 1.30
CA ILE A 94 -5.78 14.80 2.45
C ILE A 94 -6.38 15.82 3.43
N LEU A 95 -6.89 16.94 2.93
CA LEU A 95 -7.54 17.97 3.75
C LEU A 95 -8.80 17.44 4.44
N ASP A 96 -9.63 16.69 3.73
CA ASP A 96 -10.85 16.08 4.28
C ASP A 96 -10.53 15.00 5.33
N THR A 97 -9.43 14.28 5.14
CA THR A 97 -8.93 13.35 6.16
C THR A 97 -8.56 14.08 7.45
N VAL A 98 -7.81 15.18 7.34
CA VAL A 98 -7.44 16.01 8.51
C VAL A 98 -8.69 16.60 9.17
N LYS A 99 -9.64 17.10 8.38
CA LYS A 99 -10.92 17.61 8.88
C LYS A 99 -11.68 16.54 9.67
N ASN A 100 -11.80 15.33 9.11
CA ASN A 100 -12.46 14.21 9.76
C ASN A 100 -11.77 13.82 11.08
N LEU A 101 -10.43 13.83 11.14
CA LEU A 101 -9.69 13.56 12.36
C LEU A 101 -9.99 14.58 13.47
N ILE A 102 -10.11 15.85 13.10
CA ILE A 102 -10.46 16.92 14.06
C ILE A 102 -11.90 16.75 14.53
N GLU A 103 -12.83 16.40 13.65
CA GLU A 103 -14.22 16.13 14.01
C GLU A 103 -14.33 14.95 14.99
N LEU A 104 -13.62 13.85 14.71
CA LEU A 104 -13.55 12.70 15.62
C LEU A 104 -12.97 13.07 16.98
N LYS A 105 -11.92 13.91 17.03
CA LYS A 105 -11.35 14.43 18.28
C LYS A 105 -12.37 15.23 19.09
N ASN A 106 -13.24 15.95 18.43
CA ASN A 106 -14.31 16.73 19.04
C ASN A 106 -15.57 15.89 19.37
N GLY A 107 -15.50 14.56 19.21
CA GLY A 107 -16.61 13.64 19.50
C GLY A 107 -17.69 13.63 18.43
N ARG A 108 -17.44 14.16 17.24
CA ARG A 108 -18.36 14.11 16.11
C ARG A 108 -18.00 12.94 15.20
N GLY A 109 -18.97 12.10 14.90
CA GLY A 109 -18.76 10.91 14.07
C GLY A 109 -18.41 9.67 14.89
N SER A 110 -18.07 8.60 14.23
CA SER A 110 -17.68 7.32 14.82
C SER A 110 -16.32 6.87 14.29
N VAL A 111 -15.54 6.26 15.16
CA VAL A 111 -14.28 5.61 14.78
C VAL A 111 -14.61 4.31 14.05
N ASP A 112 -13.93 4.05 12.94
CA ASP A 112 -14.13 2.82 12.18
C ASP A 112 -13.59 1.61 12.94
N ASP A 113 -14.33 0.51 12.92
CA ASP A 113 -13.86 -0.78 13.41
C ASP A 113 -12.89 -1.38 12.38
N ILE A 114 -11.60 -1.41 12.72
CA ILE A 114 -10.53 -1.91 11.85
C ILE A 114 -10.58 -3.44 11.66
N ASP A 115 -11.21 -4.17 12.57
CA ASP A 115 -11.34 -5.63 12.50
C ASP A 115 -12.58 -6.08 11.73
N HIS A 116 -13.50 -5.17 11.46
CA HIS A 116 -14.69 -5.48 10.67
C HIS A 116 -14.31 -5.78 9.22
N LEU A 117 -14.77 -6.92 8.68
CA LEU A 117 -14.46 -7.36 7.31
C LEU A 117 -14.95 -6.40 6.22
N GLY A 118 -15.85 -5.47 6.54
CA GLY A 118 -16.17 -4.33 5.68
C GLY A 118 -15.02 -3.35 5.50
N ASN A 119 -14.11 -3.24 6.46
CA ASN A 119 -12.94 -2.34 6.44
C ASN A 119 -11.64 -3.09 6.20
N ARG A 120 -11.64 -4.38 6.38
CA ARG A 120 -10.49 -5.27 6.23
C ARG A 120 -10.74 -6.24 5.09
N ARG A 121 -9.97 -6.10 4.01
CA ARG A 121 -10.13 -6.91 2.81
C ARG A 121 -9.40 -8.25 2.94
N VAL A 122 -10.06 -9.33 2.57
CA VAL A 122 -9.44 -10.66 2.44
C VAL A 122 -8.80 -10.78 1.06
N ARG A 123 -7.54 -11.14 1.01
CA ARG A 123 -6.80 -11.36 -0.24
C ARG A 123 -6.77 -12.84 -0.59
N ALA A 124 -7.23 -13.16 -1.79
CA ALA A 124 -7.18 -14.52 -2.31
C ALA A 124 -5.75 -14.90 -2.78
N VAL A 125 -5.51 -16.19 -2.96
CA VAL A 125 -4.22 -16.70 -3.43
C VAL A 125 -3.80 -16.11 -4.78
N GLY A 126 -4.73 -15.84 -5.67
CA GLY A 126 -4.45 -15.23 -6.98
C GLY A 126 -3.77 -13.87 -6.87
N GLU A 127 -4.24 -13.02 -5.96
CA GLU A 127 -3.64 -11.70 -5.71
C GLU A 127 -2.25 -11.81 -5.08
N LEU A 128 -2.06 -12.73 -4.14
CA LEU A 128 -0.75 -13.00 -3.54
C LEU A 128 0.26 -13.51 -4.58
N MET A 129 -0.20 -14.38 -5.47
CA MET A 129 0.61 -14.88 -6.59
C MET A 129 0.95 -13.79 -7.61
N GLU A 130 0.01 -12.91 -7.92
CA GLU A 130 0.25 -11.76 -8.80
C GLU A 130 1.37 -10.89 -8.27
N ASN A 131 1.35 -10.56 -6.98
CA ASN A 131 2.39 -9.76 -6.35
C ASN A 131 3.77 -10.42 -6.46
N GLN A 132 3.85 -11.73 -6.23
CA GLN A 132 5.09 -12.48 -6.37
C GLN A 132 5.56 -12.53 -7.84
N TYR A 133 4.64 -12.77 -8.76
CA TYR A 133 4.95 -12.78 -10.18
C TYR A 133 5.48 -11.43 -10.66
N ARG A 134 4.90 -10.33 -10.20
CA ARG A 134 5.36 -8.96 -10.47
C ARG A 134 6.81 -8.75 -10.01
N ILE A 135 7.18 -9.24 -8.82
CA ILE A 135 8.56 -9.20 -8.31
C ILE A 135 9.49 -9.97 -9.25
N GLY A 136 9.06 -11.15 -9.71
CA GLY A 136 9.80 -11.96 -10.68
C GLY A 136 10.06 -11.23 -12.01
N LEU A 137 9.02 -10.55 -12.53
CA LEU A 137 9.13 -9.73 -13.75
C LEU A 137 10.10 -8.54 -13.58
N VAL A 138 10.04 -7.84 -12.45
CA VAL A 138 10.98 -6.74 -12.18
C VAL A 138 12.42 -7.23 -12.10
N ARG A 139 12.67 -8.39 -11.48
CA ARG A 139 14.00 -9.01 -11.46
C ARG A 139 14.47 -9.39 -12.88
N MET A 140 13.56 -9.92 -13.70
CA MET A 140 13.86 -10.26 -15.10
C MET A 140 14.14 -9.01 -15.94
N GLU A 141 13.34 -7.96 -15.81
CA GLU A 141 13.55 -6.66 -16.45
C GLU A 141 14.93 -6.09 -16.13
N ARG A 142 15.33 -6.10 -14.85
CA ARG A 142 16.65 -5.64 -14.44
C ARG A 142 17.76 -6.43 -15.09
N ALA A 143 17.66 -7.76 -15.11
CA ALA A 143 18.64 -8.63 -15.76
C ALA A 143 18.73 -8.40 -17.26
N ILE A 144 17.62 -8.12 -17.94
CA ILE A 144 17.59 -7.77 -19.36
C ILE A 144 18.32 -6.44 -19.58
N LYS A 145 18.02 -5.41 -18.81
CA LYS A 145 18.69 -4.10 -18.90
C LYS A 145 20.19 -4.22 -18.67
N GLU A 146 20.62 -5.00 -17.68
CA GLU A 146 22.04 -5.26 -17.42
C GLU A 146 22.72 -5.95 -18.60
N ARG A 147 22.10 -6.97 -19.19
CA ARG A 147 22.63 -7.64 -20.38
C ARG A 147 22.72 -6.72 -21.60
N MET A 148 21.70 -5.90 -21.83
CA MET A 148 21.72 -4.92 -22.91
C MET A 148 22.85 -3.91 -22.72
N ASN A 149 23.10 -3.45 -21.51
CA ASN A 149 24.19 -2.50 -21.22
C ASN A 149 25.58 -3.12 -21.35
N MET A 150 25.70 -4.42 -21.08
CA MET A 150 26.98 -5.14 -21.16
C MET A 150 27.32 -5.66 -22.56
N SER A 151 26.33 -5.78 -23.44
CA SER A 151 26.48 -6.33 -24.77
C SER A 151 27.10 -5.27 -25.70
N GLN A 152 28.19 -5.63 -26.36
CA GLN A 152 28.84 -4.81 -27.38
C GLN A 152 28.17 -4.90 -28.75
N GLU A 153 27.44 -5.99 -29.02
CA GLU A 153 26.80 -6.28 -30.29
C GLU A 153 25.28 -6.35 -30.17
N ILE A 154 24.65 -5.24 -29.73
CA ILE A 154 23.19 -5.18 -29.50
C ILE A 154 22.43 -5.45 -30.79
N GLU A 155 22.95 -5.08 -31.94
CA GLU A 155 22.29 -5.22 -33.25
C GLU A 155 22.09 -6.68 -33.70
N THR A 156 22.87 -7.61 -33.15
CA THR A 156 22.80 -9.04 -33.51
C THR A 156 22.00 -9.87 -32.52
N LEU A 157 21.65 -9.30 -31.36
CA LEU A 157 20.92 -10.02 -30.31
C LEU A 157 19.45 -10.18 -30.63
N MET A 158 18.96 -11.40 -30.46
CA MET A 158 17.53 -11.71 -30.55
C MET A 158 16.88 -11.60 -29.15
N PRO A 159 15.58 -11.28 -29.08
CA PRO A 159 14.86 -11.16 -27.79
C PRO A 159 15.00 -12.39 -26.89
N HIS A 160 15.05 -13.59 -27.44
CA HIS A 160 15.19 -14.83 -26.67
C HIS A 160 16.54 -15.01 -25.99
N ASP A 161 17.59 -14.34 -26.51
CA ASP A 161 18.92 -14.37 -25.90
C ASP A 161 19.00 -13.48 -24.65
N LEU A 162 18.16 -12.46 -24.59
CA LEU A 162 18.07 -11.53 -23.48
C LEU A 162 17.16 -12.03 -22.35
N ILE A 163 16.10 -12.75 -22.69
CA ILE A 163 15.06 -13.18 -21.76
C ILE A 163 15.52 -14.44 -21.00
N ASN A 164 15.42 -14.37 -19.66
CA ASN A 164 15.66 -15.51 -18.79
C ASN A 164 14.46 -15.70 -17.88
N ALA A 165 13.78 -16.82 -17.96
CA ALA A 165 12.61 -17.14 -17.14
C ALA A 165 12.96 -17.63 -15.72
N LYS A 166 14.23 -17.88 -15.40
CA LYS A 166 14.67 -18.39 -14.09
C LYS A 166 14.26 -17.50 -12.92
N PRO A 167 14.37 -16.16 -12.97
CA PRO A 167 13.94 -15.29 -11.87
C PRO A 167 12.46 -15.44 -11.52
N VAL A 168 11.60 -15.58 -12.54
CA VAL A 168 10.16 -15.77 -12.34
C VAL A 168 9.87 -17.15 -11.74
N SER A 169 10.47 -18.21 -12.28
CA SER A 169 10.32 -19.56 -11.73
C SER A 169 10.83 -19.66 -10.30
N ALA A 170 11.93 -18.97 -9.98
CA ALA A 170 12.49 -18.94 -8.62
C ALA A 170 11.54 -18.30 -7.61
N VAL A 171 10.92 -17.16 -7.96
CA VAL A 171 9.97 -16.47 -7.07
C VAL A 171 8.72 -17.31 -6.82
N VAL A 172 8.19 -17.99 -7.84
CA VAL A 172 7.03 -18.89 -7.68
C VAL A 172 7.39 -20.07 -6.77
N LYS A 173 8.55 -20.67 -6.95
CA LYS A 173 9.04 -21.77 -6.07
C LYS A 173 9.26 -21.29 -4.64
N GLU A 174 9.82 -20.09 -4.47
CA GLU A 174 10.03 -19.46 -3.16
C GLU A 174 8.69 -19.24 -2.45
N TYR A 175 7.67 -18.75 -3.16
CA TYR A 175 6.35 -18.54 -2.59
C TYR A 175 5.73 -19.83 -2.05
N PHE A 176 5.70 -20.90 -2.83
CA PHE A 176 5.12 -22.18 -2.40
C PHE A 176 5.98 -22.95 -1.41
N GLY A 177 7.29 -22.78 -1.44
CA GLY A 177 8.22 -23.57 -0.61
C GLY A 177 8.59 -22.92 0.72
N SER A 178 8.66 -21.59 0.79
CA SER A 178 9.18 -20.88 1.95
C SER A 178 8.32 -19.71 2.44
N SER A 179 7.22 -19.39 1.77
CA SER A 179 6.30 -18.35 2.25
C SER A 179 5.62 -18.78 3.55
N GLN A 180 5.48 -17.85 4.47
CA GLN A 180 4.75 -18.07 5.71
C GLN A 180 3.25 -18.38 5.48
N LEU A 181 2.67 -17.88 4.39
CA LEU A 181 1.27 -18.08 4.04
C LEU A 181 1.01 -19.39 3.30
N SER A 182 2.06 -20.03 2.74
CA SER A 182 1.96 -21.33 2.09
C SER A 182 2.31 -22.43 3.11
N GLN A 183 1.33 -23.25 3.44
CA GLN A 183 1.46 -24.32 4.43
C GLN A 183 0.96 -25.63 3.86
N PHE A 184 1.44 -26.74 4.43
CA PHE A 184 0.87 -28.04 4.14
C PHE A 184 -0.57 -28.10 4.63
N MET A 185 -1.45 -28.68 3.81
CA MET A 185 -2.83 -28.90 4.19
C MET A 185 -2.91 -29.98 5.27
N ASP A 186 -3.68 -29.73 6.33
CA ASP A 186 -3.98 -30.73 7.33
C ASP A 186 -4.94 -31.76 6.72
N GLN A 187 -4.51 -33.01 6.64
CA GLN A 187 -5.24 -34.13 6.05
C GLN A 187 -5.53 -35.26 7.05
N THR A 188 -5.55 -34.94 8.34
CA THR A 188 -5.77 -35.95 9.41
C THR A 188 -7.16 -36.57 9.30
N ASN A 189 -8.18 -35.75 9.02
CA ASN A 189 -9.54 -36.17 8.74
C ASN A 189 -10.25 -35.16 7.84
N PRO A 190 -11.40 -35.52 7.21
CA PRO A 190 -12.12 -34.62 6.31
C PRO A 190 -12.56 -33.30 6.97
N LEU A 191 -12.88 -33.29 8.26
CA LEU A 191 -13.27 -32.09 8.98
C LEU A 191 -12.09 -31.12 9.14
N SER A 192 -10.90 -31.63 9.45
CA SER A 192 -9.67 -30.85 9.52
C SER A 192 -9.34 -30.19 8.18
N GLU A 193 -9.50 -30.91 7.07
CA GLU A 193 -9.31 -30.36 5.72
C GLU A 193 -10.25 -29.21 5.44
N VAL A 194 -11.53 -29.38 5.73
CA VAL A 194 -12.55 -28.32 5.49
C VAL A 194 -12.26 -27.11 6.37
N THR A 195 -11.90 -27.30 7.62
CA THR A 195 -11.57 -26.22 8.56
C THR A 195 -10.34 -25.45 8.07
N HIS A 196 -9.32 -26.14 7.59
CA HIS A 196 -8.12 -25.51 7.05
C HIS A 196 -8.41 -24.70 5.77
N LYS A 197 -9.23 -25.24 4.85
CA LYS A 197 -9.65 -24.54 3.62
C LYS A 197 -10.50 -23.30 3.88
N ARG A 198 -11.24 -23.26 5.00
CA ARG A 198 -12.11 -22.13 5.38
C ARG A 198 -11.43 -21.10 6.28
N ARG A 199 -10.13 -21.23 6.53
CA ARG A 199 -9.38 -20.28 7.34
C ARG A 199 -9.28 -18.92 6.62
N LEU A 200 -9.71 -17.85 7.29
CA LEU A 200 -9.61 -16.48 6.79
C LEU A 200 -8.40 -15.75 7.36
N SER A 201 -8.11 -15.92 8.65
CA SER A 201 -6.97 -15.28 9.30
C SER A 201 -5.79 -16.24 9.35
N ALA A 202 -4.59 -15.74 9.03
CA ALA A 202 -3.36 -16.50 9.19
C ALA A 202 -2.96 -16.73 10.64
N LEU A 203 -3.51 -15.94 11.59
CA LEU A 203 -3.20 -16.03 13.02
C LEU A 203 -3.99 -17.14 13.71
N GLY A 204 -3.42 -17.67 14.78
CA GLY A 204 -4.08 -18.59 15.68
C GLY A 204 -3.56 -20.02 15.60
N PRO A 205 -4.24 -20.98 16.26
CA PRO A 205 -3.83 -22.38 16.31
C PRO A 205 -3.69 -22.99 14.91
N GLY A 206 -2.55 -23.61 14.62
CA GLY A 206 -2.25 -24.18 13.30
C GLY A 206 -1.85 -23.16 12.23
N GLY A 207 -1.77 -21.87 12.58
CA GLY A 207 -1.31 -20.79 11.69
C GLY A 207 -0.07 -20.08 12.21
N LEU A 208 0.07 -18.79 11.87
CA LEU A 208 1.19 -17.96 12.28
C LEU A 208 1.03 -17.50 13.74
N THR A 209 2.15 -17.37 14.45
CA THR A 209 2.20 -16.67 15.73
C THR A 209 2.25 -15.16 15.51
N ARG A 210 1.83 -14.38 16.52
CA ARG A 210 1.83 -12.92 16.44
C ARG A 210 3.23 -12.34 16.14
N GLU A 211 4.26 -12.93 16.68
CA GLU A 211 5.66 -12.54 16.42
C GLU A 211 6.07 -12.70 14.96
N ARG A 212 5.59 -13.75 14.29
CA ARG A 212 5.88 -14.00 12.88
C ARG A 212 5.03 -13.15 11.93
N ALA A 213 3.83 -12.79 12.36
CA ALA A 213 2.91 -11.94 11.57
C ALA A 213 3.19 -10.44 11.71
N GLY A 214 3.99 -10.03 12.72
CA GLY A 214 4.23 -8.64 13.08
C GLY A 214 3.24 -8.13 14.14
N PHE A 215 3.62 -7.02 14.79
CA PHE A 215 2.83 -6.45 15.89
C PHE A 215 1.89 -5.32 15.45
N GLU A 216 2.18 -4.69 14.31
CA GLU A 216 1.34 -3.63 13.77
C GLU A 216 0.10 -4.20 13.07
N VAL A 217 -0.99 -3.43 13.08
CA VAL A 217 -2.24 -3.83 12.42
C VAL A 217 -2.04 -4.05 10.92
N ARG A 218 -1.18 -3.26 10.28
CA ARG A 218 -0.83 -3.39 8.87
C ARG A 218 -0.05 -4.67 8.54
N ASP A 219 0.64 -5.26 9.52
CA ASP A 219 1.45 -6.47 9.34
C ASP A 219 0.60 -7.74 9.42
N VAL A 220 -0.65 -7.63 9.83
CA VAL A 220 -1.56 -8.76 9.92
C VAL A 220 -2.05 -9.13 8.53
N HIS A 221 -1.58 -10.24 8.03
CA HIS A 221 -2.01 -10.81 6.76
C HIS A 221 -3.44 -11.33 6.86
N THR A 222 -4.26 -10.90 5.95
CA THR A 222 -5.65 -11.33 5.81
C THR A 222 -5.87 -11.99 4.48
#